data_21817c31c845a13633258eacd95f563a
#
_entry.id   21817c31c845a13633258eacd95f563a
#
_cell.length_a   1.000
_cell.length_b   1.000
_cell.length_c   1.000
_cell.angle_alpha   90.00
_cell.angle_beta   90.00
_cell.angle_gamma   90.00
#
_symmetry.space_group_name_H-M   'P 1'
#
loop_
_entity.id
_entity.type
_entity.pdbx_description
1 polymer ?
#
loop_
_entity_poly.entity_id
_entity_poly.type
_entity_poly.pdbx_seq_one_letter_code
_entity_poly.pdbx_strand_id
1 'polypeptide(L)'
;MKITAGLGSVDDYLPYVEAGADEFFCGYVPYEWMQNGGLTYPLNRREVLYYNVQIGSESEMEILAALVRRKKKIVTVALNGLFYAPHQYPMIEALIKRLFHMGFSSFIVGDM
;
A
#
# COMPACT_ATOMS: atom_id res chain seq x y z
N MET A 1 12.89 4.27 20.80
CA MET A 1 11.53 3.78 20.50
C MET A 1 11.16 4.18 19.09
N LYS A 2 10.60 3.26 18.33
CA LYS A 2 10.10 3.55 16.99
C LYS A 2 8.59 3.67 16.98
N ILE A 3 8.09 4.66 16.26
CA ILE A 3 6.66 4.87 16.08
C ILE A 3 6.29 4.51 14.66
N THR A 4 5.38 3.55 14.50
CA THR A 4 4.87 3.11 13.21
C THR A 4 3.45 3.62 13.02
N ALA A 5 3.18 4.30 11.91
CA ALA A 5 1.89 4.90 11.64
C ALA A 5 1.28 4.36 10.35
N GLY A 6 -0.03 4.16 10.35
CA GLY A 6 -0.77 3.75 9.16
C GLY A 6 -1.25 4.95 8.38
N LEU A 7 -1.03 4.94 7.07
CA LEU A 7 -1.46 5.99 6.17
C LEU A 7 -2.80 5.65 5.54
N GLY A 8 -3.78 6.50 5.70
CA GLY A 8 -5.06 6.38 5.02
C GLY A 8 -5.10 7.15 3.71
N SER A 9 -4.19 8.11 3.56
CA SER A 9 -4.02 8.87 2.32
C SER A 9 -2.60 9.41 2.23
N VAL A 10 -2.24 9.91 1.06
CA VAL A 10 -0.93 10.56 0.86
C VAL A 10 -0.79 11.79 1.75
N ASP A 11 -1.90 12.48 2.00
CA ASP A 11 -1.87 13.71 2.79
C ASP A 11 -1.50 13.49 4.25
N ASP A 12 -1.59 12.26 4.74
CA ASP A 12 -1.20 11.94 6.12
C ASP A 12 0.30 11.89 6.33
N TYR A 13 1.07 11.72 5.26
CA TYR A 13 2.49 11.40 5.37
C TYR A 13 3.31 12.51 6.06
N LEU A 14 3.27 13.72 5.50
CA LEU A 14 4.08 14.82 6.06
C LEU A 14 3.68 15.20 7.48
N PRO A 15 2.38 15.33 7.81
CA PRO A 15 2.00 15.60 9.20
C PRO A 15 2.49 14.52 10.18
N TYR A 16 2.46 13.25 9.77
CA TYR A 16 2.90 12.17 10.64
C TYR A 16 4.41 12.16 10.82
N VAL A 17 5.17 12.47 9.76
CA VAL A 17 6.62 12.65 9.88
C VAL A 17 6.93 13.77 10.87
N GLU A 18 6.25 14.90 10.77
CA GLU A 18 6.45 16.03 11.67
C GLU A 18 6.06 15.70 13.11
N ALA A 19 5.09 14.81 13.30
CA ALA A 19 4.67 14.37 14.62
C ALA A 19 5.64 13.35 15.25
N GLY A 20 6.65 12.88 14.51
CA GLY A 20 7.67 11.99 15.03
C GLY A 20 7.54 10.53 14.65
N ALA A 21 6.70 10.19 13.68
CA ALA A 21 6.62 8.82 13.20
C ALA A 21 7.89 8.43 12.45
N ASP A 22 8.35 7.21 12.65
CA ASP A 22 9.60 6.70 12.08
C ASP A 22 9.38 5.80 10.89
N GLU A 23 8.32 5.01 10.92
CA GLU A 23 8.00 4.04 9.89
C GLU A 23 6.51 4.13 9.59
N PHE A 24 6.14 3.70 8.41
CA PHE A 24 4.77 3.80 7.94
C PHE A 24 4.34 2.54 7.24
N PHE A 25 3.04 2.28 7.23
CA PHE A 25 2.47 1.28 6.35
C PHE A 25 1.27 1.88 5.64
N CYS A 26 1.00 1.40 4.43
CA CYS A 26 -0.15 1.83 3.65
C CYS A 26 -0.69 0.66 2.84
N GLY A 27 -1.95 0.77 2.44
CA GLY A 27 -2.54 -0.12 1.47
C GLY A 27 -2.66 0.61 0.14
N TYR A 28 -2.59 -0.15 -0.95
CA TYR A 28 -2.82 0.36 -2.29
C TYR A 28 -3.65 -0.66 -3.04
N VAL A 29 -4.75 -0.23 -3.62
CA VAL A 29 -5.63 -1.10 -4.40
C VAL A 29 -5.78 -0.49 -5.79
N PRO A 30 -5.05 -1.02 -6.79
CA PRO A 30 -5.18 -0.50 -8.14
C PRO A 30 -6.55 -0.83 -8.74
N TYR A 31 -6.98 -0.01 -9.68
CA TYR A 31 -8.28 -0.15 -10.29
C TYR A 31 -8.48 -1.53 -10.93
N GLU A 32 -7.47 -2.05 -11.60
CA GLU A 32 -7.56 -3.37 -12.24
C GLU A 32 -7.78 -4.50 -11.23
N TRP A 33 -7.35 -4.34 -9.99
CA TRP A 33 -7.63 -5.33 -8.94
C TRP A 33 -9.12 -5.41 -8.65
N MET A 34 -9.77 -4.26 -8.53
CA MET A 34 -11.20 -4.21 -8.26
C MET A 34 -12.01 -4.81 -9.40
N GLN A 35 -11.57 -4.61 -10.64
CA GLN A 35 -12.24 -5.18 -11.82
C GLN A 35 -12.10 -6.70 -11.87
N ASN A 36 -11.08 -7.28 -11.25
CA ASN A 36 -10.76 -8.70 -11.34
C ASN A 36 -11.01 -9.46 -10.04
N GLY A 37 -12.09 -9.12 -9.34
CA GLY A 37 -12.52 -9.88 -8.18
C GLY A 37 -12.05 -9.35 -6.84
N GLY A 38 -11.58 -8.11 -6.79
CA GLY A 38 -11.11 -7.51 -5.54
C GLY A 38 -12.18 -7.38 -4.47
N LEU A 39 -13.45 -7.32 -4.85
CA LEU A 39 -14.54 -7.30 -3.88
C LEU A 39 -14.69 -8.63 -3.15
N THR A 40 -14.37 -9.74 -3.82
CA THR A 40 -14.45 -11.08 -3.23
C THR A 40 -13.15 -11.46 -2.52
N TYR A 41 -12.01 -11.06 -3.10
CA TYR A 41 -10.69 -11.38 -2.58
C TYR A 41 -9.89 -10.09 -2.40
N PRO A 42 -10.04 -9.42 -1.24
CA PRO A 42 -9.36 -8.14 -1.00
C PRO A 42 -7.84 -8.26 -1.06
N LEU A 43 -7.19 -7.23 -1.56
CA LEU A 43 -5.74 -7.19 -1.69
C LEU A 43 -5.06 -7.09 -0.33
N ASN A 44 -5.68 -6.39 0.61
CA ASN A 44 -5.12 -6.27 1.96
C ASN A 44 -6.24 -6.17 2.99
N ARG A 45 -5.87 -6.29 4.27
CA ARG A 45 -6.83 -6.36 5.37
C ARG A 45 -7.44 -5.02 5.77
N ARG A 46 -6.96 -3.92 5.19
CA ARG A 46 -7.50 -2.59 5.49
C ARG A 46 -8.73 -2.23 4.68
N GLU A 47 -9.10 -3.05 3.72
CA GLU A 47 -10.32 -2.84 2.96
C GLU A 47 -11.54 -3.04 3.84
N VAL A 48 -12.50 -2.12 3.74
CA VAL A 48 -13.76 -2.19 4.45
C VAL A 48 -14.92 -2.09 3.45
N LEU A 49 -16.12 -2.54 3.88
CA LEU A 49 -17.26 -2.73 2.98
C LEU A 49 -17.69 -1.48 2.21
N TYR A 50 -17.70 -0.33 2.85
CA TYR A 50 -18.31 0.86 2.26
C TYR A 50 -17.34 1.97 1.92
N TYR A 51 -16.12 1.87 2.36
CA TYR A 51 -15.07 2.83 1.98
C TYR A 51 -13.71 2.19 2.16
N ASN A 52 -12.77 2.75 1.50
CA ASN A 52 -11.41 2.21 1.45
C ASN A 52 -10.46 3.21 2.11
N VAL A 53 -9.77 2.78 3.15
CA VAL A 53 -8.77 3.59 3.84
C VAL A 53 -7.39 3.34 3.27
N GLN A 54 -7.31 3.29 1.96
CA GLN A 54 -6.11 2.96 1.21
C GLN A 54 -5.90 3.98 0.11
N ILE A 55 -4.68 4.01 -0.39
CA ILE A 55 -4.37 4.84 -1.54
C ILE A 55 -4.96 4.17 -2.78
N GLY A 56 -5.72 4.91 -3.55
CA GLY A 56 -6.51 4.35 -4.64
C GLY A 56 -5.99 4.61 -6.05
N SER A 57 -4.92 5.36 -6.22
CA SER A 57 -4.41 5.66 -7.55
C SER A 57 -2.89 5.55 -7.63
N GLU A 58 -2.41 5.18 -8.82
CA GLU A 58 -0.98 5.07 -9.07
C GLU A 58 -0.29 6.42 -8.96
N SER A 59 -0.95 7.50 -9.38
CA SER A 59 -0.38 8.84 -9.26
C SER A 59 -0.16 9.24 -7.81
N GLU A 60 -1.07 8.87 -6.92
CA GLU A 60 -0.87 9.12 -5.48
C GLU A 60 0.30 8.31 -4.93
N MET A 61 0.47 7.07 -5.38
CA MET A 61 1.63 6.27 -4.98
C MET A 61 2.94 6.87 -5.47
N GLU A 62 2.96 7.45 -6.67
CA GLU A 62 4.13 8.14 -7.18
C GLU A 62 4.48 9.38 -6.35
N ILE A 63 3.48 10.14 -5.93
CA ILE A 63 3.68 11.29 -5.04
C ILE A 63 4.25 10.83 -3.71
N LEU A 64 3.68 9.79 -3.13
CA LEU A 64 4.17 9.22 -1.87
C LEU A 64 5.61 8.76 -2.01
N ALA A 65 5.95 8.07 -3.10
CA ALA A 65 7.31 7.62 -3.35
C ALA A 65 8.32 8.78 -3.37
N ALA A 66 7.94 9.89 -4.00
CA ALA A 66 8.79 11.08 -4.02
C ALA A 66 9.01 11.66 -2.63
N LEU A 67 7.94 11.73 -1.82
CA LEU A 67 8.05 12.22 -0.44
C LEU A 67 8.91 11.30 0.42
N VAL A 68 8.77 10.00 0.26
CA VAL A 68 9.55 9.00 1.01
C VAL A 68 11.04 9.15 0.70
N ARG A 69 11.39 9.34 -0.58
CA ARG A 69 12.80 9.56 -0.97
C ARG A 69 13.37 10.82 -0.32
N ARG A 70 12.58 11.88 -0.23
CA ARG A 70 13.03 13.15 0.37
C ARG A 70 13.23 13.05 1.88
N LYS A 71 12.36 12.32 2.57
CA LYS A 71 12.38 12.21 4.03
C LYS A 71 13.17 11.01 4.53
N LYS A 72 13.52 10.08 3.66
CA LYS A 72 14.31 8.87 3.99
C LYS A 72 13.69 8.02 5.08
N LYS A 73 12.36 7.91 5.06
CA LYS A 73 11.62 7.02 5.97
C LYS A 73 11.27 5.73 5.25
N ILE A 74 10.88 4.71 6.01
CA ILE A 74 10.46 3.43 5.46
C ILE A 74 8.94 3.41 5.37
N VAL A 75 8.41 3.11 4.19
CA VAL A 75 6.99 2.88 4.00
C VAL A 75 6.81 1.45 3.49
N THR A 76 6.04 0.66 4.24
CA THR A 76 5.72 -0.72 3.87
C THR A 76 4.35 -0.74 3.21
N VAL A 77 4.27 -1.36 2.04
CA VAL A 77 3.01 -1.50 1.32
C VAL A 77 2.38 -2.83 1.71
N ALA A 78 1.17 -2.78 2.22
CA ALA A 78 0.46 -3.97 2.68
C ALA A 78 -0.34 -4.61 1.56
N LEU A 79 0.01 -5.86 1.25
CA LEU A 79 -0.70 -6.71 0.30
C LEU A 79 -1.14 -7.98 1.04
N ASN A 80 -1.65 -7.79 2.25
CA ASN A 80 -1.83 -8.88 3.21
C ASN A 80 -3.28 -9.38 3.29
N GLY A 81 -3.92 -9.58 2.14
CA GLY A 81 -5.20 -10.25 2.09
C GLY A 81 -5.12 -11.64 2.73
N LEU A 82 -6.25 -12.14 3.24
CA LEU A 82 -6.26 -13.43 3.91
C LEU A 82 -5.99 -14.59 2.94
N PHE A 83 -6.43 -14.45 1.70
CA PHE A 83 -6.12 -15.39 0.63
C PHE A 83 -6.40 -14.73 -0.72
N TYR A 84 -5.84 -15.31 -1.79
CA TYR A 84 -5.98 -14.79 -3.14
C TYR A 84 -6.46 -15.90 -4.07
N ALA A 85 -7.21 -15.52 -5.11
CA ALA A 85 -7.56 -16.44 -6.18
C ALA A 85 -6.33 -16.70 -7.07
N PRO A 86 -6.22 -17.88 -7.71
CA PRO A 86 -5.04 -18.19 -8.54
C PRO A 86 -4.71 -17.16 -9.61
N HIS A 87 -5.71 -16.55 -10.23
CA HIS A 87 -5.48 -15.55 -11.28
C HIS A 87 -4.91 -14.23 -10.74
N GLN A 88 -4.94 -14.04 -9.43
CA GLN A 88 -4.47 -12.81 -8.79
C GLN A 88 -2.96 -12.83 -8.52
N TYR A 89 -2.33 -14.00 -8.45
CA TYR A 89 -0.90 -14.07 -8.17
C TYR A 89 -0.02 -13.36 -9.20
N PRO A 90 -0.26 -13.53 -10.52
CA PRO A 90 0.50 -12.76 -11.50
C PRO A 90 0.26 -11.25 -11.38
N MET A 91 -0.94 -10.83 -10.98
CA MET A 91 -1.24 -9.42 -10.76
C MET A 91 -0.46 -8.86 -9.58
N ILE A 92 -0.34 -9.64 -8.51
CA ILE A 92 0.43 -9.24 -7.32
C ILE A 92 1.91 -9.10 -7.69
N GLU A 93 2.45 -10.06 -8.43
CA GLU A 93 3.84 -9.99 -8.89
C GLU A 93 4.10 -8.74 -9.72
N ALA A 94 3.24 -8.45 -10.67
CA ALA A 94 3.38 -7.27 -11.51
C ALA A 94 3.27 -5.98 -10.68
N LEU A 95 2.36 -5.96 -9.72
CA LEU A 95 2.17 -4.82 -8.84
C LEU A 95 3.41 -4.56 -7.99
N ILE A 96 3.96 -5.59 -7.37
CA ILE A 96 5.18 -5.47 -6.57
C ILE A 96 6.33 -4.92 -7.42
N LYS A 97 6.49 -5.40 -8.63
CA LYS A 97 7.53 -4.90 -9.54
C LYS A 97 7.33 -3.41 -9.86
N ARG A 98 6.10 -3.00 -10.15
CA ARG A 98 5.82 -1.58 -10.41
C ARG A 98 6.14 -0.71 -9.20
N LEU A 99 5.70 -1.13 -8.01
CA LEU A 99 5.95 -0.38 -6.79
C LEU A 99 7.44 -0.33 -6.45
N PHE A 100 8.15 -1.41 -6.69
CA PHE A 100 9.60 -1.43 -6.49
C PHE A 100 10.29 -0.41 -7.40
N HIS A 101 9.87 -0.31 -8.65
CA HIS A 101 10.43 0.68 -9.58
C HIS A 101 10.11 2.12 -9.19
N MET A 102 8.99 2.34 -8.47
CA MET A 102 8.68 3.67 -7.93
C MET A 102 9.57 4.04 -6.73
N GLY A 103 10.15 3.05 -6.05
CA GLY A 103 11.01 3.28 -4.90
C GLY A 103 10.58 2.59 -3.62
N PHE A 104 9.48 1.84 -3.64
CA PHE A 104 9.05 1.07 -2.46
C PHE A 104 9.82 -0.25 -2.43
N SER A 105 10.35 -0.60 -1.25
CA SER A 105 11.17 -1.80 -1.09
C SER A 105 10.72 -2.69 0.06
N SER A 106 9.66 -2.33 0.76
CA SER A 106 9.16 -3.09 1.89
C SER A 106 7.69 -3.45 1.66
N PHE A 107 7.38 -4.73 1.74
CA PHE A 107 6.04 -5.24 1.46
C PHE A 107 5.62 -6.25 2.51
N ILE A 108 4.33 -6.27 2.84
CA ILE A 108 3.74 -7.33 3.65
C ILE A 108 2.80 -8.11 2.74
N VAL A 109 3.06 -9.39 2.58
CA VAL A 109 2.25 -10.27 1.73
C VAL A 109 1.55 -11.30 2.60
N GLY A 110 0.26 -11.49 2.38
CA GLY A 110 -0.50 -12.52 3.07
C GLY A 110 -0.65 -13.78 2.24
N ASP A 111 -1.36 -14.74 2.78
CA ASP A 111 -1.75 -15.97 2.10
C ASP A 111 -0.65 -16.64 1.29
N MET A 112 0.26 -17.20 1.98
CA MET A 112 1.33 -17.94 1.30
C MET A 112 1.03 -19.44 1.26
#